data_b312b353617633cd6a6a0430f81201a1
#
_entry.id   b312b353617633cd6a6a0430f81201a1
#
_cell.length_a   1.000
_cell.length_b   1.000
_cell.length_c   1.000
_cell.angle_alpha   90.00
_cell.angle_beta   90.00
_cell.angle_gamma   90.00
#
_symmetry.space_group_name_H-M   'P 1'
#
loop_
_entity.id
_entity.type
_entity.pdbx_description
1 polymer ?
#
loop_
_entity_poly.entity_id
_entity_poly.type
_entity_poly.pdbx_seq_one_letter_code
_entity_poly.pdbx_strand_id
1 'polypeptide(L)'
;VAIDQKGVPVAPFIISETYTVEENTAALAEVSIDSYAWYDGAELAQLDPINFAGFEEYAVLLLKVSHNDKAAHWWTGCFMGDLSNPDEYSDRSIINNLVTYGIPEFKDAVDQLLAVYWDENTICGVAADAEGNYGPVIRQMVNLTKEGASPAGELIGGGLSNINLMDMRQAKFAHR
;
A
#
# COMPACT_ATOMS: atom_id res chain seq x y z
N VAL A 1 20.28 38.49 7.57
CA VAL A 1 20.71 39.64 8.41
C VAL A 1 21.42 40.62 7.52
N ALA A 2 20.94 41.86 7.45
CA ALA A 2 21.66 42.92 6.79
C ALA A 2 22.80 43.41 7.72
N ILE A 3 24.01 43.45 7.24
CA ILE A 3 25.17 43.96 7.98
C ILE A 3 25.68 45.23 7.30
N ASP A 4 26.16 46.18 8.09
CA ASP A 4 26.78 47.40 7.56
C ASP A 4 28.21 47.10 7.03
N GLN A 5 28.85 48.14 6.45
CA GLN A 5 30.21 48.04 5.91
C GLN A 5 31.28 47.68 6.99
N LYS A 6 30.92 47.70 8.25
CA LYS A 6 31.79 47.33 9.41
C LYS A 6 31.44 45.95 9.97
N GLY A 7 30.50 45.20 9.33
CA GLY A 7 30.09 43.90 9.77
C GLY A 7 29.10 43.89 10.95
N VAL A 8 28.50 45.04 11.27
CA VAL A 8 27.52 45.18 12.38
C VAL A 8 26.12 44.94 11.84
N PRO A 9 25.26 44.16 12.53
CA PRO A 9 23.86 44.00 12.12
C PRO A 9 23.12 45.34 12.18
N VAL A 10 22.50 45.74 11.07
CA VAL A 10 21.80 47.04 10.93
C VAL A 10 20.30 47.00 11.23
N ALA A 11 19.76 45.82 11.47
CA ALA A 11 18.36 45.64 11.83
C ALA A 11 18.22 44.84 13.13
N PRO A 12 17.21 45.13 13.97
CA PRO A 12 16.93 44.26 15.09
C PRO A 12 16.60 42.85 14.60
N PHE A 13 17.12 41.85 15.33
CA PHE A 13 16.75 40.48 15.07
C PHE A 13 15.23 40.38 15.28
N ILE A 14 14.49 40.12 14.21
CA ILE A 14 13.13 39.61 14.36
C ILE A 14 13.32 38.15 14.77
N ILE A 15 13.20 37.88 16.06
CA ILE A 15 12.97 36.53 16.54
C ILE A 15 11.58 36.21 16.03
N SER A 16 11.50 35.36 14.97
CA SER A 16 10.21 34.80 14.59
C SER A 16 9.65 34.12 15.84
N GLU A 17 8.39 34.43 16.13
CA GLU A 17 7.69 33.72 17.19
C GLU A 17 7.89 32.23 17.00
N THR A 18 8.15 31.53 18.09
CA THR A 18 8.27 30.09 18.07
C THR A 18 6.92 29.55 17.60
N TYR A 19 6.85 29.08 16.37
CA TYR A 19 5.68 28.35 15.93
C TYR A 19 5.70 27.02 16.71
N THR A 20 4.83 26.91 17.68
CA THR A 20 4.43 25.60 18.19
C THR A 20 3.64 24.95 17.06
N VAL A 21 4.22 23.97 16.42
CA VAL A 21 3.45 23.03 15.61
C VAL A 21 2.58 22.30 16.63
N GLU A 22 1.29 22.66 16.67
CA GLU A 22 0.34 21.82 17.39
C GLU A 22 0.40 20.45 16.71
N GLU A 23 0.74 19.42 17.46
CA GLU A 23 0.58 18.05 16.98
C GLU A 23 -0.88 17.92 16.57
N ASN A 24 -1.11 17.63 15.31
CA ASN A 24 -2.45 17.35 14.83
C ASN A 24 -2.89 16.03 15.49
N THR A 25 -3.59 16.14 16.61
CA THR A 25 -4.14 14.99 17.34
C THR A 25 -5.42 14.46 16.70
N ALA A 26 -5.85 15.04 15.57
CA ALA A 26 -6.96 14.49 14.80
C ALA A 26 -6.60 13.08 14.31
N ALA A 27 -7.51 12.15 14.46
CA ALA A 27 -7.32 10.80 13.93
C ALA A 27 -7.07 10.88 12.42
N LEU A 28 -5.97 10.27 11.98
CA LEU A 28 -5.58 10.21 10.57
C LEU A 28 -6.47 9.23 9.80
N ALA A 29 -6.54 9.39 8.48
CA ALA A 29 -7.11 8.38 7.62
C ALA A 29 -6.21 7.13 7.62
N GLU A 30 -6.78 5.96 7.88
CA GLU A 30 -6.03 4.71 8.03
C GLU A 30 -6.69 3.59 7.25
N VAL A 31 -5.85 2.73 6.68
CA VAL A 31 -6.22 1.47 6.07
C VAL A 31 -5.60 0.33 6.86
N SER A 32 -6.26 -0.81 6.91
CA SER A 32 -5.81 -2.01 7.62
C SER A 32 -5.87 -3.23 6.73
N ILE A 33 -4.87 -4.11 6.84
CA ILE A 33 -4.91 -5.45 6.25
C ILE A 33 -5.48 -6.38 7.31
N ASP A 34 -6.73 -6.80 7.15
CA ASP A 34 -7.44 -7.62 8.12
C ASP A 34 -6.96 -9.08 8.06
N SER A 35 -6.71 -9.55 6.85
CA SER A 35 -6.11 -10.86 6.59
C SER A 35 -5.56 -10.96 5.17
N TYR A 36 -4.71 -11.95 4.93
CA TYR A 36 -4.26 -12.29 3.60
C TYR A 36 -4.08 -13.82 3.47
N ALA A 37 -4.21 -14.30 2.24
CA ALA A 37 -3.89 -15.66 1.84
C ALA A 37 -3.31 -15.62 0.42
N TRP A 38 -2.54 -16.62 0.04
CA TRP A 38 -2.04 -16.72 -1.33
C TRP A 38 -2.23 -18.12 -1.91
N TYR A 39 -2.30 -18.17 -3.20
CA TYR A 39 -2.61 -19.38 -3.99
C TYR A 39 -1.61 -19.55 -5.13
N ASP A 40 -1.36 -20.79 -5.55
CA ASP A 40 -0.54 -21.04 -6.74
C ASP A 40 -1.34 -20.68 -8.00
N GLY A 41 -0.84 -19.70 -8.77
CA GLY A 41 -1.46 -19.29 -10.02
C GLY A 41 -1.56 -20.41 -11.05
N ALA A 42 -0.60 -21.35 -11.06
CA ALA A 42 -0.65 -22.52 -11.93
C ALA A 42 -1.83 -23.46 -11.58
N GLU A 43 -2.09 -23.68 -10.29
CA GLU A 43 -3.24 -24.47 -9.85
C GLU A 43 -4.57 -23.76 -10.16
N LEU A 44 -4.61 -22.44 -9.92
CA LEU A 44 -5.78 -21.63 -10.26
C LEU A 44 -6.09 -21.65 -11.76
N ALA A 45 -5.06 -21.51 -12.61
CA ALA A 45 -5.21 -21.57 -14.07
C ALA A 45 -5.69 -22.93 -14.56
N GLN A 46 -5.35 -24.03 -13.87
CA GLN A 46 -5.87 -25.36 -14.18
C GLN A 46 -7.36 -25.50 -13.82
N LEU A 47 -7.79 -24.92 -12.69
CA LEU A 47 -9.15 -25.03 -12.19
C LEU A 47 -10.11 -24.03 -12.87
N ASP A 48 -9.63 -22.84 -13.14
CA ASP A 48 -10.40 -21.76 -13.79
C ASP A 48 -9.53 -21.00 -14.81
N PRO A 49 -9.30 -21.59 -16.00
CA PRO A 49 -8.48 -20.97 -17.03
C PRO A 49 -9.10 -19.71 -17.62
N ILE A 50 -10.41 -19.47 -17.42
CA ILE A 50 -11.06 -18.26 -17.92
C ILE A 50 -10.57 -17.04 -17.15
N ASN A 51 -10.45 -17.16 -15.83
CA ASN A 51 -10.09 -16.04 -14.96
C ASN A 51 -8.60 -15.96 -14.64
N PHE A 52 -7.88 -17.10 -14.70
CA PHE A 52 -6.48 -17.18 -14.22
C PHE A 52 -5.44 -17.57 -15.28
N ALA A 53 -5.81 -17.68 -16.57
CA ALA A 53 -4.82 -17.86 -17.61
C ALA A 53 -3.83 -16.68 -17.63
N GLY A 54 -2.53 -16.98 -17.65
CA GLY A 54 -1.45 -16.01 -17.63
C GLY A 54 -0.90 -15.69 -16.22
N PHE A 55 -1.43 -16.37 -15.19
CA PHE A 55 -0.92 -16.22 -13.81
C PHE A 55 -0.10 -17.42 -13.33
N GLU A 56 0.24 -18.36 -14.21
CA GLU A 56 0.89 -19.64 -13.88
C GLU A 56 2.24 -19.47 -13.17
N GLU A 57 2.93 -18.37 -13.43
CA GLU A 57 4.26 -18.08 -12.84
C GLU A 57 4.18 -17.24 -11.55
N TYR A 58 2.96 -16.86 -11.12
CA TYR A 58 2.75 -15.94 -10.01
C TYR A 58 2.10 -16.62 -8.81
N ALA A 59 2.31 -16.05 -7.63
CA ALA A 59 1.39 -16.22 -6.54
C ALA A 59 0.18 -15.28 -6.74
N VAL A 60 -1.00 -15.77 -6.45
CA VAL A 60 -2.22 -14.93 -6.43
C VAL A 60 -2.54 -14.63 -4.98
N LEU A 61 -2.31 -13.39 -4.57
CA LEU A 61 -2.48 -12.90 -3.21
C LEU A 61 -3.90 -12.32 -3.04
N LEU A 62 -4.65 -12.90 -2.13
CA LEU A 62 -5.95 -12.38 -1.67
C LEU A 62 -5.71 -11.51 -0.44
N LEU A 63 -6.10 -10.24 -0.50
CA LEU A 63 -6.09 -9.30 0.63
C LEU A 63 -7.50 -8.99 1.05
N LYS A 64 -7.77 -9.05 2.36
CA LYS A 64 -8.96 -8.46 2.98
C LYS A 64 -8.55 -7.17 3.66
N VAL A 65 -9.19 -6.09 3.26
CA VAL A 65 -8.79 -4.73 3.61
C VAL A 65 -9.99 -3.97 4.15
N SER A 66 -9.77 -3.23 5.21
CA SER A 66 -10.72 -2.27 5.77
C SER A 66 -10.06 -0.92 6.04
N HIS A 67 -10.84 0.08 6.38
CA HIS A 67 -10.35 1.42 6.71
C HIS A 67 -11.18 2.06 7.82
N ASN A 68 -10.67 3.14 8.41
CA ASN A 68 -11.41 3.92 9.41
C ASN A 68 -12.33 4.96 8.74
N ASP A 69 -13.20 5.59 9.55
CA ASP A 69 -14.19 6.59 9.11
C ASP A 69 -13.57 7.90 8.57
N LYS A 70 -12.27 8.09 8.71
CA LYS A 70 -11.55 9.26 8.20
C LYS A 70 -11.07 9.08 6.77
N ALA A 71 -10.95 7.84 6.32
CA ALA A 71 -10.51 7.56 4.97
C ALA A 71 -11.64 7.84 3.96
N ALA A 72 -11.40 8.78 3.05
CA ALA A 72 -12.28 9.01 1.91
C ALA A 72 -11.97 8.03 0.77
N HIS A 73 -10.72 7.62 0.65
CA HIS A 73 -10.25 6.61 -0.29
C HIS A 73 -8.91 6.05 0.17
N TRP A 74 -8.55 4.88 -0.36
CA TRP A 74 -7.33 4.20 0.02
C TRP A 74 -6.76 3.38 -1.13
N TRP A 75 -5.49 3.00 -1.00
CA TRP A 75 -4.74 2.18 -1.95
C TRP A 75 -3.98 1.10 -1.21
N THR A 76 -3.89 -0.05 -1.83
CA THR A 76 -2.96 -1.11 -1.43
C THR A 76 -2.17 -1.61 -2.63
N GLY A 77 -1.05 -2.25 -2.36
CA GLY A 77 -0.19 -2.88 -3.35
C GLY A 77 0.79 -3.83 -2.70
N CYS A 78 1.41 -4.67 -3.50
CA CYS A 78 2.45 -5.59 -3.04
C CYS A 78 3.73 -5.32 -3.84
N PHE A 79 4.86 -5.20 -3.14
CA PHE A 79 6.15 -4.86 -3.69
C PHE A 79 7.14 -5.98 -3.38
N MET A 80 8.01 -6.33 -4.35
CA MET A 80 9.07 -7.29 -4.10
C MET A 80 10.07 -6.78 -3.07
N GLY A 81 10.49 -7.68 -2.19
CA GLY A 81 11.51 -7.45 -1.17
C GLY A 81 10.97 -6.83 0.11
N ASP A 82 11.91 -6.55 1.02
CA ASP A 82 11.65 -5.94 2.32
C ASP A 82 11.64 -4.42 2.24
N LEU A 83 10.46 -3.82 2.35
CA LEU A 83 10.26 -2.38 2.41
C LEU A 83 9.98 -1.88 3.85
N SER A 84 10.28 -2.66 4.86
CA SER A 84 10.00 -2.31 6.26
C SER A 84 10.87 -1.16 6.78
N ASN A 85 12.05 -0.94 6.19
CA ASN A 85 12.97 0.12 6.60
C ASN A 85 12.57 1.48 6.00
N PRO A 86 12.01 2.44 6.77
CA PRO A 86 11.57 3.73 6.25
C PRO A 86 12.73 4.66 5.83
N ASP A 87 13.94 4.43 6.31
CA ASP A 87 15.12 5.20 5.91
C ASP A 87 15.57 4.86 4.49
N GLU A 88 15.34 3.62 4.06
CA GLU A 88 15.63 3.15 2.70
C GLU A 88 14.44 3.36 1.77
N TYR A 89 13.24 3.06 2.25
CA TYR A 89 11.98 3.16 1.51
C TYR A 89 11.03 4.14 2.20
N SER A 90 11.21 5.43 1.94
CA SER A 90 10.42 6.47 2.60
C SER A 90 8.91 6.32 2.31
N ASP A 91 8.07 6.74 3.27
CA ASP A 91 6.61 6.76 3.11
C ASP A 91 6.21 7.52 1.84
N ARG A 92 6.86 8.65 1.57
CA ARG A 92 6.61 9.44 0.37
C ARG A 92 6.83 8.64 -0.92
N SER A 93 7.86 7.80 -0.97
CA SER A 93 8.15 6.97 -2.15
C SER A 93 7.06 5.90 -2.34
N ILE A 94 6.64 5.25 -1.26
CA ILE A 94 5.57 4.24 -1.27
C ILE A 94 4.23 4.88 -1.66
N ILE A 95 3.86 6.00 -1.05
CA ILE A 95 2.65 6.75 -1.38
C ILE A 95 2.63 7.12 -2.86
N ASN A 96 3.72 7.71 -3.38
CA ASN A 96 3.80 8.08 -4.78
C ASN A 96 3.59 6.87 -5.71
N ASN A 97 4.14 5.72 -5.36
CA ASN A 97 3.98 4.49 -6.14
C ASN A 97 2.52 4.00 -6.10
N LEU A 98 1.95 3.87 -4.90
CA LEU A 98 0.58 3.41 -4.71
C LEU A 98 -0.42 4.33 -5.42
N VAL A 99 -0.29 5.64 -5.28
CA VAL A 99 -1.23 6.62 -5.85
C VAL A 99 -1.07 6.75 -7.37
N THR A 100 0.17 6.71 -7.88
CA THR A 100 0.41 6.85 -9.34
C THR A 100 -0.05 5.62 -10.11
N TYR A 101 0.16 4.44 -9.57
CA TYR A 101 -0.11 3.19 -10.28
C TYR A 101 -1.27 2.39 -9.70
N GLY A 102 -1.74 2.76 -8.53
CA GLY A 102 -2.89 2.17 -7.87
C GLY A 102 -4.22 2.70 -8.40
N ILE A 103 -5.31 2.00 -8.11
CA ILE A 103 -6.67 2.49 -8.26
C ILE A 103 -7.16 2.81 -6.85
N PRO A 104 -7.69 4.02 -6.61
CA PRO A 104 -8.24 4.34 -5.30
C PRO A 104 -9.51 3.53 -5.06
N GLU A 105 -9.64 3.02 -3.84
CA GLU A 105 -10.84 2.35 -3.38
C GLU A 105 -11.68 3.28 -2.51
N PHE A 106 -13.00 3.13 -2.62
CA PHE A 106 -14.00 3.97 -1.93
C PHE A 106 -14.99 3.13 -1.11
N LYS A 107 -14.75 1.82 -1.03
CA LYS A 107 -15.60 0.87 -0.29
C LYS A 107 -15.09 0.72 1.13
N ASP A 108 -16.00 0.46 2.06
CA ASP A 108 -15.67 0.28 3.48
C ASP A 108 -14.77 -0.94 3.74
N ALA A 109 -14.96 -2.01 2.99
CA ALA A 109 -14.09 -3.17 2.98
C ALA A 109 -14.16 -3.85 1.61
N VAL A 110 -13.05 -4.43 1.19
CA VAL A 110 -12.97 -5.12 -0.09
C VAL A 110 -11.98 -6.28 -0.05
N ASP A 111 -12.30 -7.33 -0.79
CA ASP A 111 -11.37 -8.40 -1.09
C ASP A 111 -10.67 -8.07 -2.41
N GLN A 112 -9.34 -7.97 -2.38
CA GLN A 112 -8.51 -7.68 -3.55
C GLN A 112 -7.68 -8.90 -3.92
N LEU A 113 -7.57 -9.17 -5.22
CA LEU A 113 -6.61 -10.15 -5.75
C LEU A 113 -5.47 -9.44 -6.46
N LEU A 114 -4.25 -9.82 -6.13
CA LEU A 114 -3.02 -9.31 -6.72
C LEU A 114 -2.19 -10.47 -7.27
N ALA A 115 -1.75 -10.37 -8.52
CA ALA A 115 -0.71 -11.27 -9.03
C ALA A 115 0.65 -10.74 -8.58
N VAL A 116 1.40 -11.54 -7.84
CA VAL A 116 2.67 -11.14 -7.23
C VAL A 116 3.74 -12.20 -7.50
N TYR A 117 5.00 -11.80 -7.50
CA TYR A 117 6.10 -12.75 -7.63
C TYR A 117 6.24 -13.57 -6.34
N TRP A 118 6.74 -14.80 -6.51
CA TRP A 118 7.12 -15.65 -5.38
C TRP A 118 8.26 -15.01 -4.58
N ASP A 119 8.54 -15.54 -3.40
CA ASP A 119 9.54 -15.11 -2.43
C ASP A 119 9.09 -13.95 -1.53
N GLU A 120 10.06 -13.16 -1.07
CA GLU A 120 9.85 -12.07 -0.13
C GLU A 120 9.19 -10.86 -0.79
N ASN A 121 8.10 -10.41 -0.18
CA ASN A 121 7.33 -9.24 -0.63
C ASN A 121 6.90 -8.40 0.57
N THR A 122 6.55 -7.14 0.32
CA THR A 122 5.92 -6.26 1.30
C THR A 122 4.58 -5.77 0.78
N ILE A 123 3.51 -6.07 1.50
CA ILE A 123 2.21 -5.49 1.27
C ILE A 123 2.23 -4.10 1.88
N CYS A 124 1.91 -3.08 1.09
CA CYS A 124 1.80 -1.70 1.53
C CYS A 124 0.40 -1.16 1.32
N GLY A 125 0.00 -0.23 2.20
CA GLY A 125 -1.27 0.47 2.06
C GLY A 125 -1.20 1.87 2.61
N VAL A 126 -2.03 2.75 2.09
CA VAL A 126 -2.21 4.13 2.55
C VAL A 126 -3.64 4.58 2.32
N ALA A 127 -4.18 5.37 3.24
CA ALA A 127 -5.47 6.03 3.07
C ALA A 127 -5.28 7.55 3.00
N ALA A 128 -6.24 8.23 2.39
CA ALA A 128 -6.33 9.69 2.39
C ALA A 128 -7.71 10.14 2.85
N ASP A 129 -7.76 11.28 3.55
CA ASP A 129 -9.00 11.95 3.92
C ASP A 129 -9.63 12.69 2.73
N ALA A 130 -10.77 13.35 2.98
CA ALA A 130 -11.49 14.11 1.96
C ALA A 130 -10.72 15.34 1.43
N GLU A 131 -9.81 15.86 2.21
CA GLU A 131 -8.92 16.98 1.88
C GLU A 131 -7.67 16.52 1.12
N GLY A 132 -7.43 15.21 1.01
CA GLY A 132 -6.29 14.62 0.33
C GLY A 132 -5.04 14.49 1.20
N ASN A 133 -5.17 14.59 2.53
CA ASN A 133 -4.06 14.34 3.44
C ASN A 133 -3.90 12.83 3.64
N TYR A 134 -2.68 12.35 3.45
CA TYR A 134 -2.35 10.93 3.62
C TYR A 134 -2.10 10.61 5.09
N GLY A 135 -2.64 9.46 5.51
CA GLY A 135 -2.32 8.85 6.78
C GLY A 135 -1.03 8.02 6.75
N PRO A 136 -0.78 7.23 7.79
CA PRO A 136 0.42 6.41 7.87
C PRO A 136 0.44 5.33 6.79
N VAL A 137 1.64 5.02 6.29
CA VAL A 137 1.86 3.88 5.40
C VAL A 137 1.95 2.61 6.23
N ILE A 138 1.08 1.66 5.97
CA ILE A 138 1.23 0.31 6.52
C ILE A 138 2.19 -0.50 5.66
N ARG A 139 2.95 -1.39 6.32
CA ARG A 139 3.90 -2.32 5.69
C ARG A 139 3.78 -3.67 6.38
N GLN A 140 3.45 -4.69 5.61
CA GLN A 140 3.36 -6.06 6.08
C GLN A 140 4.25 -6.96 5.23
N MET A 141 5.36 -7.40 5.79
CA MET A 141 6.20 -8.40 5.14
C MET A 141 5.48 -9.75 5.02
N VAL A 142 5.63 -10.36 3.87
CA VAL A 142 5.12 -11.70 3.57
C VAL A 142 6.17 -12.47 2.76
N ASN A 143 6.32 -13.76 3.05
CA ASN A 143 7.14 -14.66 2.24
C ASN A 143 6.23 -15.65 1.54
N LEU A 144 6.07 -15.49 0.22
CA LEU A 144 5.14 -16.25 -0.60
C LEU A 144 5.86 -17.47 -1.18
N THR A 145 5.64 -18.62 -0.59
CA THR A 145 6.21 -19.89 -1.07
C THR A 145 5.10 -20.80 -1.59
N LYS A 146 5.45 -21.72 -2.50
CA LYS A 146 4.49 -22.69 -3.03
C LYS A 146 3.98 -23.64 -1.95
N GLU A 147 4.85 -24.02 -1.02
CA GLU A 147 4.52 -24.90 0.10
C GLU A 147 3.56 -24.25 1.10
N GLY A 148 3.57 -22.91 1.19
CA GLY A 148 2.67 -22.14 2.07
C GLY A 148 1.38 -21.70 1.39
N ALA A 149 1.21 -21.98 0.09
CA ALA A 149 0.01 -21.60 -0.64
C ALA A 149 -1.23 -22.35 -0.12
N SER A 150 -2.34 -21.64 -0.03
CA SER A 150 -3.64 -22.22 0.28
C SER A 150 -4.14 -23.05 -0.92
N PRO A 151 -4.97 -24.09 -0.70
CA PRO A 151 -5.55 -24.87 -1.80
C PRO A 151 -6.36 -23.99 -2.76
N ALA A 152 -6.06 -24.02 -4.04
CA ALA A 152 -6.70 -23.18 -5.06
C ALA A 152 -8.24 -23.35 -5.10
N GLY A 153 -8.74 -24.54 -4.76
CA GLY A 153 -10.17 -24.83 -4.68
C GLY A 153 -10.92 -24.02 -3.61
N GLU A 154 -10.23 -23.51 -2.56
CA GLU A 154 -10.83 -22.66 -1.55
C GLU A 154 -11.19 -21.28 -2.10
N LEU A 155 -10.33 -20.70 -2.93
CA LEU A 155 -10.60 -19.42 -3.58
C LEU A 155 -11.76 -19.55 -4.57
N ILE A 156 -11.75 -20.58 -5.41
CA ILE A 156 -12.77 -20.80 -6.44
C ILE A 156 -14.11 -21.19 -5.81
N GLY A 157 -14.10 -22.06 -4.79
CA GLY A 157 -15.31 -22.50 -4.08
C GLY A 157 -15.88 -21.45 -3.12
N GLY A 158 -15.07 -20.52 -2.62
CA GLY A 158 -15.47 -19.42 -1.72
C GLY A 158 -16.27 -18.31 -2.41
N GLY A 159 -16.40 -18.37 -3.72
CA GLY A 159 -17.15 -17.41 -4.52
C GLY A 159 -16.35 -16.17 -4.88
N LEU A 160 -15.74 -16.17 -6.05
CA LEU A 160 -15.12 -14.99 -6.68
C LEU A 160 -16.13 -13.86 -6.98
N SER A 161 -17.42 -14.09 -6.67
CA SER A 161 -18.53 -13.19 -7.00
C SER A 161 -18.45 -11.78 -6.39
N ASN A 162 -17.61 -11.60 -5.36
CA ASN A 162 -17.38 -10.30 -4.71
C ASN A 162 -16.00 -9.72 -5.00
N ILE A 163 -15.17 -10.42 -5.77
CA ILE A 163 -13.81 -10.01 -6.07
C ILE A 163 -13.80 -9.36 -7.46
N ASN A 164 -13.27 -8.16 -7.56
CA ASN A 164 -13.12 -7.49 -8.84
C ASN A 164 -11.89 -8.06 -9.56
N LEU A 165 -12.09 -9.12 -10.35
CA LEU A 165 -11.03 -9.78 -11.12
C LEU A 165 -10.37 -8.87 -12.18
N MET A 166 -11.04 -7.77 -12.58
CA MET A 166 -10.46 -6.78 -13.50
C MET A 166 -9.31 -5.99 -12.87
N ASP A 167 -9.20 -6.01 -11.54
CA ASP A 167 -8.16 -5.29 -10.80
C ASP A 167 -7.00 -6.20 -10.35
N MET A 168 -6.85 -7.41 -10.89
CA MET A 168 -5.65 -8.20 -10.66
C MET A 168 -4.45 -7.46 -11.24
N ARG A 169 -3.62 -6.92 -10.36
CA ARG A 169 -2.43 -6.14 -10.73
C ARG A 169 -1.19 -6.97 -10.47
N GLN A 170 -0.32 -6.97 -11.46
CA GLN A 170 1.05 -7.42 -11.24
C GLN A 170 1.68 -6.53 -10.17
N ALA A 171 2.36 -7.13 -9.20
CA ALA A 171 3.23 -6.41 -8.30
C ALA A 171 4.18 -5.53 -9.13
N LYS A 172 4.18 -4.25 -8.85
CA LYS A 172 5.10 -3.35 -9.51
C LYS A 172 6.36 -3.26 -8.67
N PHE A 173 7.48 -3.50 -9.32
CA PHE A 173 8.78 -3.37 -8.68
C PHE A 173 8.95 -1.95 -8.15
N ALA A 174 9.35 -1.83 -6.88
CA ALA A 174 9.93 -0.60 -6.38
C ALA A 174 11.28 -0.42 -7.08
N HIS A 175 11.32 0.35 -8.15
CA HIS A 175 12.59 0.77 -8.72
C HIS A 175 13.19 1.83 -7.81
N ARG A 176 14.47 1.64 -7.50
CA ARG A 176 15.34 2.58 -6.78
C ARG A 176 15.42 3.94 -7.43
#